data_1a95659ca34606d8fb49ef4e8e1222e4
#
_entry.id   1a95659ca34606d8fb49ef4e8e1222e4
#
_cell.length_a   1.000
_cell.length_b   1.000
_cell.length_c   1.000
_cell.angle_alpha   90.00
_cell.angle_beta   90.00
_cell.angle_gamma   90.00
#
_symmetry.space_group_name_H-M   'P 1'
#
loop_
_entity.id
_entity.type
_entity.pdbx_description
1 polymer ?
#
loop_
_entity_poly.entity_id
_entity_poly.type
_entity_poly.pdbx_seq_one_letter_code
_entity_poly.pdbx_strand_id
1 'polypeptide(L)'
;MNGLLPPLPERLRPHSLDDYVGQKHLVGKGCILRNMIESGNLSSFILWGPPGVGKTTLAKIIADSCKREFFTLSAVSAGVKEVREVIDAAKSGGIFNQNAAPVLFIDEIHRFNKAQQDALLGAVEAGIVILIGATTENPSFEVITPLLSRCQVYVLKSLEVSDLQQLLERALSEDELLKERKIEIRETDALFRQSGGDGRKLLNILELVVDSQAGKKKAIIDNKTVTECLNENVAIYDKDGEMHYDIISAFIKSIRGSDPNAAIYYLARMLDGGEDPLFIARRLCLSASEDVGLANPNALLLANATFQVVNQIGMPEARIPLAECTVYLASSPKSNASYMALEEALQVAKEDKTRAVPLHLRNAPTKLMSDLGYSDGYKYAHDFPGHFVDQEFMPAGLEGRVFYHPAPNKHEDALKAYLMACWPKYYSK
;
A
#
# COMPACT_ATOMS: atom_id res chain seq x y z
N MET A 1 23.05 -33.80 -15.13
CA MET A 1 22.53 -32.89 -14.07
C MET A 1 21.69 -31.83 -14.77
N ASN A 2 20.36 -32.00 -14.82
CA ASN A 2 19.48 -30.95 -15.34
C ASN A 2 19.33 -29.92 -14.22
N GLY A 3 20.25 -28.96 -14.14
CA GLY A 3 20.05 -27.78 -13.31
C GLY A 3 18.91 -27.00 -13.90
N LEU A 4 17.84 -26.75 -13.10
CA LEU A 4 16.79 -25.83 -13.45
C LEU A 4 17.43 -24.46 -13.71
N LEU A 5 17.36 -23.99 -14.95
CA LEU A 5 17.83 -22.65 -15.30
C LEU A 5 16.95 -21.60 -14.58
N PRO A 6 17.53 -20.47 -14.17
CA PRO A 6 16.74 -19.40 -13.57
C PRO A 6 15.62 -18.92 -14.53
N PRO A 7 14.49 -18.41 -14.02
CA PRO A 7 13.44 -17.81 -14.85
C PRO A 7 13.97 -16.67 -15.72
N LEU A 8 13.34 -16.43 -16.86
CA LEU A 8 13.73 -15.39 -17.82
C LEU A 8 13.95 -13.99 -17.19
N PRO A 9 13.12 -13.50 -16.23
CA PRO A 9 13.37 -12.23 -15.58
C PRO A 9 14.70 -12.16 -14.83
N GLU A 10 15.19 -13.29 -14.30
CA GLU A 10 16.48 -13.33 -13.60
C GLU A 10 17.64 -13.43 -14.58
N ARG A 11 17.49 -14.18 -15.67
CA ARG A 11 18.52 -14.32 -16.73
C ARG A 11 18.77 -12.99 -17.44
N LEU A 12 17.72 -12.17 -17.60
CA LEU A 12 17.78 -10.85 -18.27
C LEU A 12 17.94 -9.67 -17.31
N ARG A 13 18.26 -9.92 -16.04
CA ARG A 13 18.45 -8.84 -15.08
C ARG A 13 19.56 -7.90 -15.56
N PRO A 14 19.30 -6.59 -15.75
CA PRO A 14 20.33 -5.65 -16.19
C PRO A 14 21.40 -5.47 -15.12
N HIS A 15 22.63 -5.27 -15.57
CA HIS A 15 23.80 -5.05 -14.72
C HIS A 15 24.31 -3.60 -14.76
N SER A 16 23.79 -2.78 -15.67
CA SER A 16 24.16 -1.38 -15.82
C SER A 16 22.92 -0.49 -15.91
N LEU A 17 23.10 0.82 -15.66
CA LEU A 17 22.04 1.80 -15.84
C LEU A 17 21.63 1.96 -17.32
N ASP A 18 22.53 1.70 -18.24
CA ASP A 18 22.25 1.86 -19.67
C ASP A 18 21.38 0.70 -20.19
N ASP A 19 21.45 -0.49 -19.54
CA ASP A 19 20.60 -1.62 -19.83
C ASP A 19 19.27 -1.60 -19.05
N TYR A 20 19.12 -0.65 -18.12
CA TYR A 20 17.94 -0.53 -17.28
C TYR A 20 16.80 0.15 -18.03
N VAL A 21 15.74 -0.62 -18.31
CA VAL A 21 14.58 -0.14 -19.08
C VAL A 21 13.62 0.66 -18.21
N GLY A 22 13.12 1.77 -18.76
CA GLY A 22 12.16 2.64 -18.10
C GLY A 22 12.79 3.65 -17.13
N GLN A 23 11.95 4.32 -16.33
CA GLN A 23 12.31 5.28 -15.27
C GLN A 23 13.23 6.40 -15.72
N LYS A 24 13.13 6.85 -16.98
CA LYS A 24 14.00 7.89 -17.56
C LYS A 24 14.01 9.20 -16.76
N HIS A 25 12.92 9.51 -16.04
CA HIS A 25 12.80 10.67 -15.16
C HIS A 25 13.69 10.60 -13.91
N LEU A 26 14.17 9.40 -13.53
CA LEU A 26 15.06 9.20 -12.38
C LEU A 26 16.50 8.90 -12.80
N VAL A 27 16.67 8.01 -13.80
CA VAL A 27 18.00 7.47 -14.19
C VAL A 27 18.48 7.97 -15.55
N GLY A 28 17.72 8.85 -16.23
CA GLY A 28 18.16 9.51 -17.47
C GLY A 28 19.39 10.40 -17.25
N LYS A 29 20.08 10.74 -18.35
CA LYS A 29 21.26 11.63 -18.29
C LYS A 29 20.90 12.97 -17.63
N GLY A 30 21.67 13.37 -16.63
CA GLY A 30 21.44 14.60 -15.86
C GLY A 30 20.36 14.51 -14.79
N CYS A 31 19.67 13.37 -14.63
CA CYS A 31 18.70 13.18 -13.57
C CYS A 31 19.39 12.92 -12.22
N ILE A 32 18.64 13.22 -11.14
CA ILE A 32 19.18 13.30 -9.79
C ILE A 32 19.79 11.98 -9.33
N LEU A 33 19.10 10.84 -9.59
CA LEU A 33 19.57 9.53 -9.18
C LEU A 33 20.82 9.11 -9.96
N ARG A 34 20.87 9.39 -11.28
CA ARG A 34 22.05 9.12 -12.09
C ARG A 34 23.25 9.93 -11.65
N ASN A 35 23.08 11.21 -11.41
CA ASN A 35 24.16 12.07 -10.91
C ASN A 35 24.70 11.61 -9.55
N MET A 36 23.82 11.16 -8.66
CA MET A 36 24.20 10.61 -7.35
C MET A 36 25.03 9.32 -7.51
N ILE A 37 24.69 8.45 -8.44
CA ILE A 37 25.42 7.21 -8.75
C ILE A 37 26.78 7.54 -9.38
N GLU A 38 26.81 8.41 -10.40
CA GLU A 38 28.05 8.80 -11.10
C GLU A 38 29.03 9.56 -10.21
N SER A 39 28.53 10.34 -9.23
CA SER A 39 29.40 11.01 -8.26
C SER A 39 29.86 10.10 -7.11
N GLY A 40 29.27 8.91 -6.93
CA GLY A 40 29.53 8.01 -5.81
C GLY A 40 28.99 8.50 -4.46
N ASN A 41 28.34 9.67 -4.41
CA ASN A 41 27.77 10.26 -3.20
C ASN A 41 26.34 9.75 -2.97
N LEU A 42 26.23 8.51 -2.48
CA LEU A 42 24.95 7.92 -2.15
C LEU A 42 24.44 8.41 -0.80
N SER A 43 23.18 8.84 -0.75
CA SER A 43 22.39 9.03 0.46
C SER A 43 21.32 7.92 0.58
N SER A 44 20.77 7.74 1.77
CA SER A 44 19.66 6.80 1.97
C SER A 44 18.38 7.28 1.28
N PHE A 45 17.62 6.34 0.69
CA PHE A 45 16.38 6.65 -0.02
C PHE A 45 15.42 5.47 -0.04
N ILE A 46 14.17 5.77 -0.42
CA ILE A 46 13.09 4.80 -0.59
C ILE A 46 12.64 4.81 -2.04
N LEU A 47 12.57 3.65 -2.66
CA LEU A 47 12.00 3.41 -3.98
C LEU A 47 10.53 3.02 -3.82
N TRP A 48 9.63 3.90 -4.19
CA TRP A 48 8.20 3.66 -4.15
C TRP A 48 7.62 3.50 -5.54
N GLY A 49 6.86 2.44 -5.76
CA GLY A 49 6.19 2.22 -7.05
C GLY A 49 5.62 0.81 -7.17
N PRO A 50 4.84 0.54 -8.23
CA PRO A 50 4.17 -0.75 -8.43
C PRO A 50 5.15 -1.91 -8.53
N PRO A 51 4.69 -3.17 -8.44
CA PRO A 51 5.52 -4.36 -8.61
C PRO A 51 6.14 -4.40 -10.02
N GLY A 52 7.24 -5.15 -10.18
CA GLY A 52 7.87 -5.43 -11.48
C GLY A 52 8.51 -4.27 -12.23
N VAL A 53 8.53 -3.04 -11.67
CA VAL A 53 9.14 -1.84 -12.31
C VAL A 53 10.66 -1.75 -12.10
N GLY A 54 11.28 -2.75 -11.45
CA GLY A 54 12.73 -2.86 -11.34
C GLY A 54 13.33 -2.26 -10.07
N LYS A 55 12.60 -2.04 -8.97
CA LYS A 55 13.12 -1.49 -7.69
C LYS A 55 14.37 -2.24 -7.19
N THR A 56 14.28 -3.55 -7.03
CA THR A 56 15.38 -4.41 -6.55
C THR A 56 16.56 -4.42 -7.53
N THR A 57 16.27 -4.42 -8.82
CA THR A 57 17.27 -4.36 -9.88
C THR A 57 18.05 -3.04 -9.84
N LEU A 58 17.32 -1.92 -9.72
CA LEU A 58 17.93 -0.60 -9.61
C LEU A 58 18.84 -0.49 -8.38
N ALA A 59 18.40 -1.01 -7.22
CA ALA A 59 19.22 -1.02 -6.00
C ALA A 59 20.52 -1.79 -6.18
N LYS A 60 20.50 -2.96 -6.84
CA LYS A 60 21.71 -3.74 -7.16
C LYS A 60 22.64 -2.99 -8.09
N ILE A 61 22.12 -2.44 -9.21
CA ILE A 61 22.91 -1.63 -10.16
C ILE A 61 23.60 -0.46 -9.45
N ILE A 62 22.90 0.21 -8.54
CA ILE A 62 23.46 1.33 -7.77
C ILE A 62 24.63 0.87 -6.90
N ALA A 63 24.46 -0.23 -6.16
CA ALA A 63 25.50 -0.76 -5.30
C ALA A 63 26.75 -1.18 -6.10
N ASP A 64 26.53 -1.91 -7.20
CA ASP A 64 27.60 -2.40 -8.09
C ASP A 64 28.34 -1.22 -8.75
N SER A 65 27.60 -0.24 -9.28
CA SER A 65 28.17 0.96 -9.90
C SER A 65 29.04 1.78 -8.93
N CYS A 66 28.65 1.82 -7.67
CA CYS A 66 29.38 2.53 -6.62
C CYS A 66 30.41 1.64 -5.89
N LYS A 67 30.58 0.38 -6.34
CA LYS A 67 31.50 -0.61 -5.74
C LYS A 67 31.29 -0.78 -4.24
N ARG A 68 30.03 -0.84 -3.81
CA ARG A 68 29.64 -0.98 -2.41
C ARG A 68 29.13 -2.40 -2.14
N GLU A 69 29.44 -2.91 -0.97
CA GLU A 69 28.89 -4.16 -0.50
C GLU A 69 27.34 -4.05 -0.41
N PHE A 70 26.63 -5.12 -0.79
CA PHE A 70 25.19 -5.13 -0.90
C PHE A 70 24.58 -6.17 0.03
N PHE A 71 23.97 -5.71 1.12
CA PHE A 71 23.19 -6.54 2.03
C PHE A 71 21.72 -6.48 1.67
N THR A 72 21.04 -7.61 1.68
CA THR A 72 19.61 -7.70 1.38
C THR A 72 18.86 -8.28 2.56
N LEU A 73 17.79 -7.61 2.98
CA LEU A 73 16.81 -8.12 3.92
C LEU A 73 15.43 -8.13 3.27
N SER A 74 14.71 -9.23 3.43
CA SER A 74 13.29 -9.30 3.08
C SER A 74 12.47 -8.97 4.33
N ALA A 75 11.65 -7.92 4.26
CA ALA A 75 10.81 -7.54 5.39
C ALA A 75 9.73 -8.59 5.74
N VAL A 76 9.49 -9.55 4.84
CA VAL A 76 8.56 -10.67 5.09
C VAL A 76 9.15 -11.68 6.07
N SER A 77 10.46 -11.91 6.06
CA SER A 77 11.12 -12.97 6.83
C SER A 77 12.11 -12.48 7.88
N ALA A 78 12.59 -11.24 7.78
CA ALA A 78 13.60 -10.71 8.69
C ALA A 78 12.99 -10.14 9.97
N GLY A 79 13.51 -10.53 11.15
CA GLY A 79 13.20 -9.95 12.45
C GLY A 79 14.18 -8.84 12.87
N VAL A 80 13.99 -8.27 14.06
CA VAL A 80 14.90 -7.24 14.64
C VAL A 80 16.32 -7.78 14.82
N LYS A 81 16.45 -9.09 15.05
CA LYS A 81 17.76 -9.74 15.26
C LYS A 81 18.57 -9.72 13.97
N GLU A 82 17.99 -10.12 12.85
CA GLU A 82 18.63 -10.14 11.54
C GLU A 82 19.03 -8.73 11.09
N VAL A 83 18.20 -7.72 11.37
CA VAL A 83 18.52 -6.32 11.12
C VAL A 83 19.80 -5.91 11.89
N ARG A 84 19.90 -6.26 13.17
CA ARG A 84 21.08 -5.96 14.01
C ARG A 84 22.32 -6.71 13.53
N GLU A 85 22.20 -7.98 13.16
CA GLU A 85 23.29 -8.80 12.65
C GLU A 85 23.92 -8.17 11.39
N VAL A 86 23.09 -7.70 10.46
CA VAL A 86 23.57 -7.01 9.25
C VAL A 86 24.25 -5.68 9.59
N ILE A 87 23.70 -4.89 10.52
CA ILE A 87 24.31 -3.63 10.98
C ILE A 87 25.67 -3.91 11.65
N ASP A 88 25.77 -4.96 12.46
CA ASP A 88 27.02 -5.30 13.14
C ASP A 88 28.07 -5.89 12.17
N ALA A 89 27.63 -6.63 11.14
CA ALA A 89 28.49 -7.05 10.04
C ALA A 89 29.02 -5.84 9.25
N ALA A 90 28.16 -4.88 8.94
CA ALA A 90 28.56 -3.62 8.29
C ALA A 90 29.60 -2.82 9.10
N LYS A 91 29.45 -2.76 10.43
CA LYS A 91 30.44 -2.14 11.33
C LYS A 91 31.78 -2.86 11.31
N SER A 92 31.74 -4.19 11.30
CA SER A 92 32.96 -5.04 11.35
C SER A 92 33.74 -5.02 10.04
N GLY A 93 33.02 -5.03 8.90
CA GLY A 93 33.64 -4.99 7.55
C GLY A 93 34.30 -3.66 7.24
N GLY A 94 33.80 -2.55 7.81
CA GLY A 94 34.37 -1.22 7.61
C GLY A 94 35.79 -1.01 8.14
N ILE A 95 36.30 -1.92 8.97
CA ILE A 95 37.71 -1.86 9.48
C ILE A 95 38.71 -2.31 8.39
N PHE A 96 38.29 -3.11 7.44
CA PHE A 96 39.14 -3.62 6.35
C PHE A 96 38.93 -2.90 5.01
N ASN A 97 37.77 -2.23 4.80
CA ASN A 97 37.43 -1.53 3.55
C ASN A 97 37.31 -0.03 3.82
N GLN A 98 38.45 0.68 3.68
CA GLN A 98 38.68 2.02 4.23
C GLN A 98 37.79 3.17 3.75
N ASN A 99 36.78 3.02 2.83
CA ASN A 99 36.19 4.27 2.30
C ASN A 99 34.71 4.28 1.91
N ALA A 100 33.87 3.24 2.06
CA ALA A 100 32.48 3.38 1.64
C ALA A 100 31.48 2.53 2.45
N ALA A 101 30.50 3.20 3.07
CA ALA A 101 29.40 2.52 3.76
C ALA A 101 28.68 1.53 2.82
N PRO A 102 28.39 0.30 3.25
CA PRO A 102 27.67 -0.66 2.45
C PRO A 102 26.21 -0.24 2.21
N VAL A 103 25.61 -0.77 1.15
CA VAL A 103 24.18 -0.60 0.87
C VAL A 103 23.40 -1.68 1.61
N LEU A 104 22.43 -1.28 2.42
CA LEU A 104 21.44 -2.17 2.99
C LEU A 104 20.13 -2.01 2.21
N PHE A 105 19.78 -3.01 1.42
CA PHE A 105 18.53 -3.07 0.69
C PHE A 105 17.46 -3.80 1.50
N ILE A 106 16.31 -3.18 1.68
CA ILE A 106 15.15 -3.77 2.35
C ILE A 106 13.99 -3.82 1.36
N ASP A 107 13.65 -5.04 0.93
CA ASP A 107 12.48 -5.26 0.08
C ASP A 107 11.21 -5.25 0.92
N GLU A 108 10.17 -4.59 0.40
CA GLU A 108 8.86 -4.43 1.05
C GLU A 108 8.97 -3.82 2.46
N ILE A 109 9.74 -2.72 2.61
CA ILE A 109 10.04 -2.08 3.91
C ILE A 109 8.77 -1.73 4.71
N HIS A 110 7.62 -1.53 4.06
CA HIS A 110 6.33 -1.29 4.71
C HIS A 110 5.86 -2.46 5.60
N ARG A 111 6.40 -3.67 5.41
CA ARG A 111 6.10 -4.84 6.25
C ARG A 111 6.90 -4.88 7.55
N PHE A 112 7.91 -4.03 7.68
CA PHE A 112 8.61 -3.88 8.95
C PHE A 112 7.73 -3.17 9.98
N ASN A 113 7.61 -3.76 11.17
CA ASN A 113 6.98 -3.08 12.28
C ASN A 113 7.85 -1.92 12.80
N LYS A 114 7.24 -1.09 13.67
CA LYS A 114 7.92 0.11 14.19
C LYS A 114 9.27 -0.20 14.85
N ALA A 115 9.36 -1.30 15.62
CA ALA A 115 10.61 -1.67 16.32
C ALA A 115 11.73 -2.08 15.35
N GLN A 116 11.39 -2.70 14.23
CA GLN A 116 12.34 -3.04 13.17
C GLN A 116 12.84 -1.80 12.42
N GLN A 117 11.93 -0.86 12.13
CA GLN A 117 12.29 0.41 11.51
C GLN A 117 13.12 1.29 12.46
N ASP A 118 12.78 1.33 13.76
CA ASP A 118 13.55 2.05 14.77
C ASP A 118 15.00 1.51 14.90
N ALA A 119 15.18 0.19 14.74
CA ALA A 119 16.51 -0.42 14.79
C ALA A 119 17.45 0.06 13.65
N LEU A 120 16.92 0.56 12.54
CA LEU A 120 17.67 1.08 11.41
C LEU A 120 18.16 2.52 11.66
N LEU A 121 17.45 3.32 12.48
CA LEU A 121 17.70 4.76 12.62
C LEU A 121 19.14 5.08 12.98
N GLY A 122 19.68 4.44 14.02
CA GLY A 122 21.04 4.71 14.48
C GLY A 122 22.11 4.40 13.44
N ALA A 123 21.92 3.36 12.64
CA ALA A 123 22.86 2.96 11.60
C ALA A 123 22.80 3.90 10.37
N VAL A 124 21.61 4.38 10.02
CA VAL A 124 21.41 5.36 8.95
C VAL A 124 21.94 6.73 9.36
N GLU A 125 21.65 7.18 10.59
CA GLU A 125 22.15 8.46 11.13
C GLU A 125 23.68 8.51 11.21
N ALA A 126 24.30 7.43 11.68
CA ALA A 126 25.74 7.33 11.80
C ALA A 126 26.46 7.06 10.47
N GLY A 127 25.73 6.89 9.36
CA GLY A 127 26.29 6.55 8.06
C GLY A 127 26.99 5.18 8.02
N ILE A 128 26.62 4.27 8.93
CA ILE A 128 27.17 2.89 8.97
C ILE A 128 26.69 2.11 7.76
N VAL A 129 25.44 2.35 7.34
CA VAL A 129 24.84 1.78 6.13
C VAL A 129 24.14 2.87 5.33
N ILE A 130 24.07 2.68 4.02
CA ILE A 130 23.16 3.44 3.15
C ILE A 130 21.92 2.59 2.96
N LEU A 131 20.80 3.08 3.46
CA LEU A 131 19.53 2.39 3.33
C LEU A 131 18.90 2.64 1.95
N ILE A 132 18.56 1.57 1.25
CA ILE A 132 17.67 1.60 0.08
C ILE A 132 16.44 0.77 0.44
N GLY A 133 15.34 1.43 0.79
CA GLY A 133 14.05 0.77 1.02
C GLY A 133 13.28 0.63 -0.29
N ALA A 134 12.63 -0.51 -0.54
CA ALA A 134 11.67 -0.67 -1.62
C ALA A 134 10.27 -0.92 -1.05
N THR A 135 9.26 -0.33 -1.67
CA THR A 135 7.85 -0.51 -1.25
C THR A 135 6.89 -0.33 -2.42
N THR A 136 5.78 -1.05 -2.38
CA THR A 136 4.61 -0.83 -3.25
C THR A 136 3.58 0.10 -2.59
N GLU A 137 3.62 0.22 -1.26
CA GLU A 137 2.70 1.05 -0.49
C GLU A 137 3.22 2.49 -0.30
N ASN A 138 2.32 3.43 -0.02
CA ASN A 138 2.71 4.82 0.18
C ASN A 138 3.57 4.97 1.45
N PRO A 139 4.87 5.33 1.30
CA PRO A 139 5.79 5.39 2.43
C PRO A 139 5.40 6.42 3.49
N SER A 140 4.57 7.41 3.17
CA SER A 140 4.11 8.42 4.14
C SER A 140 3.20 7.82 5.22
N PHE A 141 2.59 6.66 4.99
CA PHE A 141 1.74 5.98 5.95
C PHE A 141 2.44 4.79 6.63
N GLU A 142 3.36 4.14 5.92
CA GLU A 142 3.93 2.86 6.32
C GLU A 142 5.33 2.98 6.93
N VAL A 143 6.06 4.04 6.59
CA VAL A 143 7.42 4.27 7.10
C VAL A 143 7.38 5.32 8.20
N ILE A 144 8.06 5.05 9.32
CA ILE A 144 8.09 5.98 10.45
C ILE A 144 8.69 7.33 10.08
N THR A 145 8.11 8.41 10.58
CA THR A 145 8.54 9.79 10.28
C THR A 145 10.04 10.04 10.52
N PRO A 146 10.68 9.52 11.60
CA PRO A 146 12.11 9.67 11.80
C PRO A 146 12.97 9.07 10.69
N LEU A 147 12.55 7.94 10.10
CA LEU A 147 13.28 7.31 9.00
C LEU A 147 13.04 8.07 7.68
N LEU A 148 11.79 8.50 7.42
CA LEU A 148 11.46 9.33 6.25
C LEU A 148 12.20 10.66 6.22
N SER A 149 12.44 11.28 7.37
CA SER A 149 13.18 12.56 7.43
C SER A 149 14.66 12.42 7.03
N ARG A 150 15.18 11.18 6.97
CA ARG A 150 16.58 10.85 6.62
C ARG A 150 16.73 10.19 5.26
N CYS A 151 15.60 9.88 4.61
CA CYS A 151 15.57 9.22 3.32
C CYS A 151 14.85 10.09 2.29
N GLN A 152 15.41 10.19 1.09
CA GLN A 152 14.67 10.74 -0.04
C GLN A 152 13.70 9.69 -0.58
N VAL A 153 12.57 10.11 -1.13
CA VAL A 153 11.60 9.19 -1.74
C VAL A 153 11.63 9.39 -3.25
N TYR A 154 11.91 8.31 -3.98
CA TYR A 154 11.86 8.30 -5.44
C TYR A 154 10.69 7.46 -5.91
N VAL A 155 9.84 8.06 -6.76
CA VAL A 155 8.64 7.40 -7.28
C VAL A 155 8.96 6.74 -8.62
N LEU A 156 8.83 5.41 -8.67
CA LEU A 156 8.91 4.64 -9.91
C LEU A 156 7.51 4.49 -10.50
N LYS A 157 7.43 4.58 -11.82
CA LYS A 157 6.18 4.45 -12.58
C LYS A 157 6.09 3.08 -13.23
N SER A 158 4.88 2.63 -13.52
CA SER A 158 4.65 1.47 -14.40
C SER A 158 5.39 1.68 -15.71
N LEU A 159 5.88 0.59 -16.31
CA LEU A 159 6.53 0.64 -17.61
C LEU A 159 5.50 1.01 -18.70
N GLU A 160 5.88 1.94 -19.56
CA GLU A 160 5.08 2.31 -20.71
C GLU A 160 5.19 1.25 -21.82
N VAL A 161 4.28 1.28 -22.79
CA VAL A 161 4.30 0.33 -23.92
C VAL A 161 5.64 0.36 -24.67
N SER A 162 6.26 1.52 -24.80
CA SER A 162 7.60 1.66 -25.39
C SER A 162 8.69 0.96 -24.59
N ASP A 163 8.60 0.97 -23.26
CA ASP A 163 9.54 0.29 -22.37
C ASP A 163 9.33 -1.24 -22.42
N LEU A 164 8.07 -1.69 -22.44
CA LEU A 164 7.72 -3.11 -22.58
C LEU A 164 8.17 -3.66 -23.92
N GLN A 165 8.05 -2.89 -25.02
CA GLN A 165 8.56 -3.26 -26.33
C GLN A 165 10.08 -3.42 -26.31
N GLN A 166 10.80 -2.46 -25.73
CA GLN A 166 12.25 -2.53 -25.58
C GLN A 166 12.68 -3.75 -24.76
N LEU A 167 11.95 -4.07 -23.70
CA LEU A 167 12.23 -5.25 -22.86
C LEU A 167 11.98 -6.57 -23.61
N LEU A 168 10.93 -6.62 -24.42
CA LEU A 168 10.62 -7.78 -25.29
C LEU A 168 11.71 -7.98 -26.34
N GLU A 169 12.11 -6.93 -27.05
CA GLU A 169 13.18 -6.98 -28.05
C GLU A 169 14.51 -7.43 -27.43
N ARG A 170 14.82 -6.93 -26.26
CA ARG A 170 15.99 -7.33 -25.51
C ARG A 170 15.92 -8.82 -25.11
N ALA A 171 14.77 -9.30 -24.66
CA ALA A 171 14.59 -10.71 -24.30
C ALA A 171 14.87 -11.64 -25.50
N LEU A 172 14.37 -11.29 -26.66
CA LEU A 172 14.56 -12.09 -27.88
C LEU A 172 15.99 -12.01 -28.44
N SER A 173 16.69 -10.89 -28.19
CA SER A 173 18.03 -10.66 -28.72
C SER A 173 19.16 -11.07 -27.78
N GLU A 174 18.94 -11.16 -26.47
CA GLU A 174 20.00 -11.42 -25.49
C GLU A 174 19.89 -12.80 -24.83
N ASP A 175 18.66 -13.31 -24.57
CA ASP A 175 18.50 -14.59 -23.89
C ASP A 175 18.91 -15.78 -24.79
N GLU A 176 19.83 -16.59 -24.31
CA GLU A 176 20.40 -17.70 -25.07
C GLU A 176 19.34 -18.75 -25.45
N LEU A 177 18.38 -19.03 -24.56
CA LEU A 177 17.36 -20.05 -24.82
C LEU A 177 16.31 -19.54 -25.83
N LEU A 178 15.98 -18.28 -25.80
CA LEU A 178 15.02 -17.69 -26.75
C LEU A 178 15.67 -17.54 -28.15
N LYS A 179 16.96 -17.22 -28.22
CA LYS A 179 17.71 -17.15 -29.51
C LYS A 179 17.75 -18.46 -30.28
N GLU A 180 17.86 -19.57 -29.57
CA GLU A 180 17.90 -20.90 -30.18
C GLU A 180 16.55 -21.30 -30.78
N ARG A 181 15.46 -20.65 -30.36
CA ARG A 181 14.11 -20.92 -30.84
C ARG A 181 13.70 -19.98 -31.97
N LYS A 182 13.04 -20.52 -32.98
CA LYS A 182 12.41 -19.72 -34.04
C LYS A 182 11.11 -19.12 -33.45
N ILE A 183 11.16 -17.84 -33.07
CA ILE A 183 10.01 -17.09 -32.53
C ILE A 183 9.54 -16.13 -33.59
N GLU A 184 8.24 -16.12 -33.87
CA GLU A 184 7.55 -15.12 -34.72
C GLU A 184 6.57 -14.32 -33.88
N ILE A 185 6.82 -13.01 -33.78
CA ILE A 185 5.89 -12.07 -33.16
C ILE A 185 4.98 -11.54 -34.28
N ARG A 186 3.68 -11.73 -34.10
CA ARG A 186 2.64 -11.17 -34.97
C ARG A 186 1.90 -10.03 -34.32
N GLU A 187 1.58 -10.17 -33.02
CA GLU A 187 0.85 -9.18 -32.25
C GLU A 187 1.38 -9.19 -30.81
N THR A 188 1.39 -8.02 -30.17
CA THR A 188 1.90 -7.83 -28.80
C THR A 188 0.89 -7.25 -27.82
N ASP A 189 -0.32 -6.82 -28.31
CA ASP A 189 -1.27 -6.08 -27.48
C ASP A 189 -1.75 -6.89 -26.28
N ALA A 190 -2.05 -8.20 -26.46
CA ALA A 190 -2.44 -9.06 -25.35
C ALA A 190 -1.31 -9.24 -24.34
N LEU A 191 -0.07 -9.42 -24.82
CA LEU A 191 1.11 -9.59 -23.99
C LEU A 191 1.34 -8.34 -23.11
N PHE A 192 1.31 -7.15 -23.71
CA PHE A 192 1.51 -5.89 -22.97
C PHE A 192 0.34 -5.57 -22.05
N ARG A 193 -0.91 -5.77 -22.49
CA ARG A 193 -2.09 -5.58 -21.64
C ARG A 193 -2.08 -6.51 -20.43
N GLN A 194 -1.71 -7.78 -20.62
CA GLN A 194 -1.66 -8.76 -19.53
C GLN A 194 -0.48 -8.51 -18.56
N SER A 195 0.60 -7.88 -19.02
CA SER A 195 1.70 -7.47 -18.14
C SER A 195 1.34 -6.30 -17.22
N GLY A 196 0.39 -5.43 -17.62
CA GLY A 196 -0.05 -4.27 -16.83
C GLY A 196 1.08 -3.29 -16.49
N GLY A 197 2.14 -3.19 -17.31
CA GLY A 197 3.32 -2.35 -17.04
C GLY A 197 4.34 -2.98 -16.08
N ASP A 198 4.18 -4.26 -15.74
CA ASP A 198 5.13 -5.05 -14.95
C ASP A 198 6.09 -5.83 -15.87
N GLY A 199 7.37 -5.45 -15.85
CA GLY A 199 8.40 -6.09 -16.70
C GLY A 199 8.69 -7.54 -16.32
N ARG A 200 8.58 -7.92 -15.05
CA ARG A 200 8.76 -9.32 -14.59
C ARG A 200 7.62 -10.18 -15.12
N LYS A 201 6.39 -9.68 -15.03
CA LYS A 201 5.21 -10.38 -15.54
C LYS A 201 5.26 -10.53 -17.06
N LEU A 202 5.68 -9.49 -17.80
CA LEU A 202 5.90 -9.57 -19.24
C LEU A 202 6.81 -10.73 -19.62
N LEU A 203 7.98 -10.81 -18.98
CA LEU A 203 8.98 -11.83 -19.26
C LEU A 203 8.51 -13.25 -18.87
N ASN A 204 7.80 -13.38 -17.74
CA ASN A 204 7.21 -14.65 -17.33
C ASN A 204 6.14 -15.13 -18.33
N ILE A 205 5.26 -14.23 -18.80
CA ILE A 205 4.25 -14.59 -19.82
C ILE A 205 4.94 -14.98 -21.12
N LEU A 206 5.97 -14.25 -21.56
CA LEU A 206 6.73 -14.57 -22.75
C LEU A 206 7.33 -15.98 -22.68
N GLU A 207 8.02 -16.29 -21.56
CA GLU A 207 8.61 -17.60 -21.32
C GLU A 207 7.55 -18.71 -21.36
N LEU A 208 6.43 -18.52 -20.66
CA LEU A 208 5.32 -19.46 -20.62
C LEU A 208 4.72 -19.73 -22.02
N VAL A 209 4.47 -18.67 -22.81
CA VAL A 209 3.91 -18.79 -24.17
C VAL A 209 4.88 -19.50 -25.11
N VAL A 210 6.18 -19.25 -24.98
CA VAL A 210 7.21 -19.94 -25.78
C VAL A 210 7.32 -21.40 -25.37
N ASP A 211 7.27 -21.70 -24.07
CA ASP A 211 7.39 -23.08 -23.55
C ASP A 211 6.15 -23.92 -23.83
N SER A 212 4.94 -23.35 -23.81
CA SER A 212 3.71 -24.06 -24.22
C SER A 212 3.76 -24.57 -25.68
N GLN A 213 4.67 -24.03 -26.47
CA GLN A 213 4.89 -24.41 -27.87
C GLN A 213 6.18 -25.20 -28.11
N ALA A 214 6.74 -25.82 -27.06
CA ALA A 214 8.03 -26.51 -27.13
C ALA A 214 8.16 -27.61 -28.22
N GLY A 215 7.05 -28.23 -28.63
CA GLY A 215 7.02 -29.26 -29.70
C GLY A 215 6.85 -28.71 -31.12
N LYS A 216 6.67 -27.41 -31.31
CA LYS A 216 6.45 -26.80 -32.61
C LYS A 216 7.75 -26.33 -33.24
N LYS A 217 7.84 -26.39 -34.58
CA LYS A 217 9.02 -25.89 -35.32
C LYS A 217 9.27 -24.39 -35.17
N LYS A 218 8.22 -23.63 -34.81
CA LYS A 218 8.21 -22.20 -34.63
C LYS A 218 7.19 -21.81 -33.55
N ALA A 219 7.60 -21.03 -32.60
CA ALA A 219 6.68 -20.44 -31.60
C ALA A 219 6.09 -19.17 -32.19
N ILE A 220 4.77 -19.02 -32.10
CA ILE A 220 4.02 -17.85 -32.58
C ILE A 220 3.51 -17.09 -31.36
N ILE A 221 3.80 -15.81 -31.32
CA ILE A 221 3.27 -14.88 -30.32
C ILE A 221 2.26 -13.96 -31.02
N ASP A 222 1.00 -14.17 -30.72
CA ASP A 222 -0.12 -13.34 -31.12
C ASP A 222 -1.14 -13.23 -29.97
N ASN A 223 -2.11 -12.34 -30.10
CA ASN A 223 -3.10 -12.09 -29.06
C ASN A 223 -3.90 -13.34 -28.66
N LYS A 224 -4.18 -14.20 -29.63
CA LYS A 224 -4.90 -15.45 -29.42
C LYS A 224 -4.08 -16.45 -28.61
N THR A 225 -2.85 -16.71 -29.01
CA THR A 225 -1.94 -17.66 -28.35
C THR A 225 -1.63 -17.24 -26.92
N VAL A 226 -1.39 -15.94 -26.68
CA VAL A 226 -1.17 -15.39 -25.33
C VAL A 226 -2.42 -15.61 -24.47
N THR A 227 -3.60 -15.30 -24.98
CA THR A 227 -4.86 -15.44 -24.22
C THR A 227 -5.19 -16.90 -23.91
N GLU A 228 -5.04 -17.81 -24.88
CA GLU A 228 -5.25 -19.26 -24.71
C GLU A 228 -4.28 -19.85 -23.68
N CYS A 229 -2.99 -19.52 -23.79
CA CYS A 229 -1.96 -19.99 -22.87
C CYS A 229 -2.23 -19.53 -21.43
N LEU A 230 -2.68 -18.29 -21.23
CA LEU A 230 -3.02 -17.77 -19.91
C LEU A 230 -4.31 -18.37 -19.35
N ASN A 231 -5.33 -18.62 -20.20
CA ASN A 231 -6.58 -19.26 -19.77
C ASN A 231 -6.39 -20.75 -19.40
N GLU A 232 -5.51 -21.47 -20.07
CA GLU A 232 -5.16 -22.85 -19.72
C GLU A 232 -4.36 -22.95 -18.42
N ASN A 233 -3.63 -21.88 -18.06
CA ASN A 233 -2.83 -21.78 -16.84
C ASN A 233 -3.47 -20.88 -15.78
N VAL A 234 -4.79 -21.00 -15.56
CA VAL A 234 -5.62 -20.20 -14.62
C VAL A 234 -5.07 -20.15 -13.16
N ALA A 235 -3.97 -20.80 -12.86
CA ALA A 235 -3.27 -20.69 -11.56
C ALA A 235 -2.46 -19.39 -11.40
N ILE A 236 -2.35 -18.53 -12.42
CA ILE A 236 -1.63 -17.25 -12.32
C ILE A 236 -2.67 -16.11 -12.22
N TYR A 237 -3.45 -16.12 -11.15
CA TYR A 237 -4.19 -14.95 -10.73
C TYR A 237 -3.19 -13.91 -10.22
N ASP A 238 -3.23 -12.75 -10.85
CA ASP A 238 -2.38 -11.62 -10.47
C ASP A 238 -2.96 -10.94 -9.23
N LYS A 239 -2.48 -11.33 -8.05
CA LYS A 239 -2.91 -10.74 -6.76
C LYS A 239 -2.61 -9.24 -6.64
N ASP A 240 -1.72 -8.70 -7.46
CA ASP A 240 -1.22 -7.33 -7.36
C ASP A 240 -1.45 -6.50 -8.66
N GLY A 241 -2.21 -7.00 -9.63
CA GLY A 241 -2.44 -6.34 -10.92
C GLY A 241 -3.63 -5.38 -10.97
N GLU A 242 -3.73 -4.61 -12.04
CA GLU A 242 -4.78 -3.60 -12.28
C GLU A 242 -6.20 -4.22 -12.23
N MET A 243 -6.38 -5.46 -12.69
CA MET A 243 -7.65 -6.19 -12.63
C MET A 243 -8.09 -6.50 -11.18
N HIS A 244 -7.13 -6.73 -10.27
CA HIS A 244 -7.40 -6.90 -8.85
C HIS A 244 -8.04 -5.64 -8.24
N TYR A 245 -7.44 -4.46 -8.50
CA TYR A 245 -7.98 -3.18 -8.03
C TYR A 245 -9.34 -2.85 -8.63
N ASP A 246 -9.58 -3.23 -9.89
CA ASP A 246 -10.87 -3.02 -10.55
C ASP A 246 -11.97 -3.88 -9.93
N ILE A 247 -11.72 -5.16 -9.67
CA ILE A 247 -12.69 -6.07 -9.06
C ILE A 247 -13.01 -5.64 -7.63
N ILE A 248 -12.02 -5.27 -6.82
CA ILE A 248 -12.22 -4.74 -5.46
C ILE A 248 -13.00 -3.43 -5.50
N SER A 249 -12.66 -2.54 -6.41
CA SER A 249 -13.36 -1.27 -6.59
C SER A 249 -14.82 -1.50 -6.97
N ALA A 250 -15.10 -2.44 -7.87
CA ALA A 250 -16.44 -2.83 -8.25
C ALA A 250 -17.20 -3.47 -7.08
N PHE A 251 -16.55 -4.33 -6.29
CA PHE A 251 -17.11 -4.94 -5.08
C PHE A 251 -17.58 -3.88 -4.08
N ILE A 252 -16.68 -2.96 -3.70
CA ILE A 252 -16.98 -1.88 -2.75
C ILE A 252 -18.09 -0.97 -3.29
N LYS A 253 -18.02 -0.58 -4.57
CA LYS A 253 -19.04 0.26 -5.22
C LYS A 253 -20.40 -0.41 -5.29
N SER A 254 -20.46 -1.74 -5.46
CA SER A 254 -21.70 -2.51 -5.43
C SER A 254 -22.34 -2.51 -4.03
N ILE A 255 -21.54 -2.69 -2.97
CA ILE A 255 -22.00 -2.56 -1.58
C ILE A 255 -22.52 -1.15 -1.32
N ARG A 256 -21.77 -0.12 -1.70
CA ARG A 256 -22.12 1.30 -1.58
C ARG A 256 -23.39 1.62 -2.35
N GLY A 257 -23.53 1.08 -3.55
CA GLY A 257 -24.71 1.23 -4.42
C GLY A 257 -25.92 0.39 -4.03
N SER A 258 -25.82 -0.41 -2.95
CA SER A 258 -26.88 -1.26 -2.44
C SER A 258 -27.34 -2.35 -3.46
N ASP A 259 -26.40 -2.88 -4.24
CA ASP A 259 -26.64 -4.03 -5.12
C ASP A 259 -26.00 -5.31 -4.54
N PRO A 260 -26.74 -6.14 -3.78
CA PRO A 260 -26.23 -7.38 -3.21
C PRO A 260 -25.87 -8.43 -4.28
N ASN A 261 -26.50 -8.41 -5.45
CA ASN A 261 -26.24 -9.38 -6.51
C ASN A 261 -24.87 -9.10 -7.17
N ALA A 262 -24.62 -7.84 -7.53
CA ALA A 262 -23.32 -7.43 -8.05
C ALA A 262 -22.21 -7.64 -7.00
N ALA A 263 -22.47 -7.29 -5.73
CA ALA A 263 -21.49 -7.49 -4.64
C ALA A 263 -21.12 -8.97 -4.47
N ILE A 264 -22.10 -9.88 -4.46
CA ILE A 264 -21.84 -11.34 -4.39
C ILE A 264 -21.10 -11.83 -5.62
N TYR A 265 -21.43 -11.33 -6.81
CA TYR A 265 -20.72 -11.71 -8.03
C TYR A 265 -19.24 -11.32 -7.98
N TYR A 266 -18.92 -10.09 -7.56
CA TYR A 266 -17.54 -9.65 -7.44
C TYR A 266 -16.81 -10.34 -6.28
N LEU A 267 -17.50 -10.67 -5.17
CA LEU A 267 -16.95 -11.53 -4.11
C LEU A 267 -16.53 -12.90 -4.68
N ALA A 268 -17.43 -13.54 -5.44
CA ALA A 268 -17.15 -14.84 -6.06
C ALA A 268 -15.95 -14.76 -7.00
N ARG A 269 -15.82 -13.69 -7.81
CA ARG A 269 -14.66 -13.46 -8.68
C ARG A 269 -13.36 -13.30 -7.91
N MET A 270 -13.37 -12.61 -6.76
CA MET A 270 -12.19 -12.49 -5.91
C MET A 270 -11.79 -13.84 -5.31
N LEU A 271 -12.76 -14.60 -4.80
CA LEU A 271 -12.50 -15.92 -4.20
C LEU A 271 -12.02 -16.94 -5.23
N ASP A 272 -12.63 -16.99 -6.42
CA ASP A 272 -12.21 -17.84 -7.54
C ASP A 272 -10.80 -17.50 -8.00
N GLY A 273 -10.49 -16.21 -8.01
CA GLY A 273 -9.17 -15.71 -8.32
C GLY A 273 -8.12 -15.90 -7.22
N GLY A 274 -8.46 -16.50 -6.07
CA GLY A 274 -7.52 -16.79 -4.99
C GLY A 274 -7.12 -15.59 -4.14
N GLU A 275 -7.97 -14.55 -4.07
CA GLU A 275 -7.78 -13.40 -3.18
C GLU A 275 -7.70 -13.82 -1.72
N ASP A 276 -6.87 -13.11 -0.94
CA ASP A 276 -6.78 -13.32 0.52
C ASP A 276 -8.13 -13.05 1.19
N PRO A 277 -8.78 -14.06 1.81
CA PRO A 277 -10.06 -13.88 2.49
C PRO A 277 -10.02 -12.82 3.59
N LEU A 278 -8.87 -12.66 4.26
CA LEU A 278 -8.67 -11.62 5.28
C LEU A 278 -8.61 -10.22 4.66
N PHE A 279 -8.04 -10.10 3.46
CA PHE A 279 -8.07 -8.84 2.73
C PHE A 279 -9.51 -8.44 2.39
N ILE A 280 -10.33 -9.37 1.88
CA ILE A 280 -11.76 -9.13 1.61
C ILE A 280 -12.49 -8.73 2.88
N ALA A 281 -12.26 -9.44 4.00
CA ALA A 281 -12.88 -9.12 5.29
C ALA A 281 -12.48 -7.72 5.80
N ARG A 282 -11.23 -7.29 5.63
CA ARG A 282 -10.78 -5.91 5.93
C ARG A 282 -11.56 -4.88 5.12
N ARG A 283 -11.82 -5.14 3.84
CA ARG A 283 -12.61 -4.23 2.98
C ARG A 283 -14.08 -4.16 3.42
N LEU A 284 -14.64 -5.27 3.89
CA LEU A 284 -16.00 -5.25 4.48
C LEU A 284 -16.05 -4.40 5.77
N CYS A 285 -15.05 -4.50 6.66
CA CYS A 285 -14.97 -3.64 7.85
C CYS A 285 -14.89 -2.15 7.47
N LEU A 286 -14.15 -1.82 6.42
CA LEU A 286 -14.03 -0.45 5.94
C LEU A 286 -15.36 0.06 5.38
N SER A 287 -16.02 -0.70 4.47
CA SER A 287 -17.34 -0.36 3.94
C SER A 287 -18.42 -0.26 5.02
N ALA A 288 -18.35 -1.10 6.05
CA ALA A 288 -19.26 -1.04 7.19
C ALA A 288 -19.19 0.31 7.92
N SER A 289 -18.00 0.90 8.03
CA SER A 289 -17.77 2.18 8.71
C SER A 289 -17.96 3.38 7.78
N GLU A 290 -17.48 3.30 6.54
CA GLU A 290 -17.47 4.39 5.57
C GLU A 290 -18.84 4.58 4.91
N ASP A 291 -19.46 3.47 4.44
CA ASP A 291 -20.66 3.52 3.60
C ASP A 291 -21.95 3.29 4.39
N VAL A 292 -21.96 2.33 5.34
CA VAL A 292 -23.14 2.05 6.17
C VAL A 292 -23.18 2.96 7.40
N GLY A 293 -22.06 3.07 8.10
CA GLY A 293 -21.88 4.00 9.22
C GLY A 293 -22.99 3.92 10.27
N LEU A 294 -23.44 5.08 10.70
CA LEU A 294 -24.48 5.20 11.72
C LEU A 294 -25.90 4.89 11.23
N ALA A 295 -26.11 4.68 9.94
CA ALA A 295 -27.41 4.23 9.43
C ALA A 295 -27.76 2.81 9.94
N ASN A 296 -26.74 1.97 10.18
CA ASN A 296 -26.88 0.67 10.83
C ASN A 296 -25.65 0.35 11.69
N PRO A 297 -25.66 0.70 12.99
CA PRO A 297 -24.52 0.49 13.89
C PRO A 297 -24.06 -0.97 14.02
N ASN A 298 -24.91 -1.95 13.70
CA ASN A 298 -24.56 -3.37 13.75
C ASN A 298 -23.65 -3.78 12.56
N ALA A 299 -23.55 -2.97 11.52
CA ALA A 299 -22.75 -3.28 10.34
C ALA A 299 -21.27 -3.52 10.68
N LEU A 300 -20.67 -2.63 11.46
CA LEU A 300 -19.28 -2.77 11.88
C LEU A 300 -19.09 -3.96 12.83
N LEU A 301 -20.05 -4.22 13.71
CA LEU A 301 -20.00 -5.39 14.63
C LEU A 301 -20.00 -6.70 13.84
N LEU A 302 -20.90 -6.82 12.84
CA LEU A 302 -20.95 -8.01 11.98
C LEU A 302 -19.68 -8.15 11.14
N ALA A 303 -19.21 -7.07 10.53
CA ALA A 303 -18.00 -7.08 9.72
C ALA A 303 -16.76 -7.49 10.55
N ASN A 304 -16.63 -6.98 11.78
CA ASN A 304 -15.56 -7.38 12.68
C ASN A 304 -15.70 -8.85 13.11
N ALA A 305 -16.90 -9.32 13.44
CA ALA A 305 -17.13 -10.74 13.74
C ALA A 305 -16.77 -11.61 12.53
N THR A 306 -17.14 -11.20 11.31
CA THR A 306 -16.79 -11.89 10.07
C THR A 306 -15.27 -11.98 9.91
N PHE A 307 -14.54 -10.87 10.14
CA PHE A 307 -13.07 -10.86 10.08
C PHE A 307 -12.46 -11.90 11.04
N GLN A 308 -12.94 -11.95 12.29
CA GLN A 308 -12.45 -12.90 13.29
C GLN A 308 -12.75 -14.36 12.90
N VAL A 309 -13.96 -14.62 12.42
CA VAL A 309 -14.36 -15.97 11.99
C VAL A 309 -13.54 -16.43 10.79
N VAL A 310 -13.38 -15.56 9.76
CA VAL A 310 -12.56 -15.83 8.56
C VAL A 310 -11.12 -16.19 8.96
N ASN A 311 -10.55 -15.46 9.93
CA ASN A 311 -9.20 -15.72 10.42
C ASN A 311 -9.07 -17.07 11.18
N GLN A 312 -10.17 -17.52 11.80
CA GLN A 312 -10.16 -18.77 12.59
C GLN A 312 -10.39 -20.00 11.72
N ILE A 313 -11.32 -19.95 10.76
CA ILE A 313 -11.75 -21.12 10.00
C ILE A 313 -10.97 -21.33 8.69
N GLY A 314 -10.52 -20.24 8.05
CA GLY A 314 -9.84 -20.33 6.76
C GLY A 314 -10.72 -20.79 5.57
N MET A 315 -10.09 -20.98 4.42
CA MET A 315 -10.77 -21.52 3.23
C MET A 315 -10.86 -23.05 3.28
N PRO A 316 -11.89 -23.68 2.69
CA PRO A 316 -12.94 -23.08 1.86
C PRO A 316 -14.16 -22.50 2.60
N GLU A 317 -14.31 -22.71 3.91
CA GLU A 317 -15.49 -22.37 4.68
C GLU A 317 -15.63 -20.87 4.92
N ALA A 318 -14.54 -20.11 4.92
CA ALA A 318 -14.51 -18.64 5.09
C ALA A 318 -15.39 -17.89 4.08
N ARG A 319 -15.66 -18.49 2.91
CA ARG A 319 -16.58 -17.92 1.90
C ARG A 319 -17.99 -17.69 2.42
N ILE A 320 -18.44 -18.48 3.40
CA ILE A 320 -19.83 -18.43 3.93
C ILE A 320 -20.03 -17.14 4.74
N PRO A 321 -19.26 -16.86 5.80
CA PRO A 321 -19.40 -15.61 6.54
C PRO A 321 -19.07 -14.37 5.70
N LEU A 322 -18.17 -14.46 4.71
CA LEU A 322 -17.90 -13.37 3.78
C LEU A 322 -19.15 -13.04 2.92
N ALA A 323 -19.87 -14.05 2.43
CA ALA A 323 -21.09 -13.87 1.65
C ALA A 323 -22.21 -13.26 2.52
N GLU A 324 -22.42 -13.77 3.75
CA GLU A 324 -23.40 -13.24 4.69
C GLU A 324 -23.17 -11.75 4.98
N CYS A 325 -21.94 -11.39 5.34
CA CYS A 325 -21.56 -10.00 5.62
C CYS A 325 -21.73 -9.10 4.39
N THR A 326 -21.33 -9.58 3.21
CA THR A 326 -21.47 -8.84 1.94
C THR A 326 -22.93 -8.49 1.66
N VAL A 327 -23.85 -9.48 1.76
CA VAL A 327 -25.28 -9.26 1.56
C VAL A 327 -25.84 -8.30 2.60
N TYR A 328 -25.47 -8.48 3.87
CA TYR A 328 -25.91 -7.62 4.95
C TYR A 328 -25.52 -6.15 4.71
N LEU A 329 -24.27 -5.89 4.38
CA LEU A 329 -23.78 -4.53 4.13
C LEU A 329 -24.42 -3.92 2.87
N ALA A 330 -24.52 -4.70 1.79
CA ALA A 330 -25.14 -4.23 0.56
C ALA A 330 -26.62 -3.90 0.75
N SER A 331 -27.34 -4.65 1.61
CA SER A 331 -28.77 -4.46 1.90
C SER A 331 -29.05 -3.48 3.04
N SER A 332 -28.03 -2.97 3.72
CA SER A 332 -28.19 -1.98 4.81
C SER A 332 -28.40 -0.57 4.27
N PRO A 333 -29.16 0.30 4.98
CA PRO A 333 -29.15 1.73 4.70
C PRO A 333 -27.72 2.29 4.73
N LYS A 334 -27.50 3.39 4.02
CA LYS A 334 -26.16 3.99 3.87
C LYS A 334 -26.10 5.37 4.54
N SER A 335 -24.97 5.63 5.21
CA SER A 335 -24.61 6.94 5.72
C SER A 335 -23.10 7.08 5.83
N ASN A 336 -22.54 8.08 5.19
CA ASN A 336 -21.13 8.47 5.34
C ASN A 336 -20.97 9.73 6.22
N ALA A 337 -21.99 10.11 6.97
CA ALA A 337 -22.01 11.36 7.71
C ALA A 337 -20.84 11.50 8.71
N SER A 338 -20.48 10.43 9.41
CA SER A 338 -19.33 10.44 10.34
C SER A 338 -17.99 10.54 9.60
N TYR A 339 -17.85 9.90 8.44
CA TYR A 339 -16.66 10.00 7.59
C TYR A 339 -16.50 11.44 7.07
N MET A 340 -17.55 12.03 6.51
CA MET A 340 -17.53 13.42 6.02
C MET A 340 -17.24 14.43 7.13
N ALA A 341 -17.77 14.20 8.33
CA ALA A 341 -17.49 15.03 9.50
C ALA A 341 -15.98 15.03 9.84
N LEU A 342 -15.36 13.86 9.81
CA LEU A 342 -13.91 13.73 10.05
C LEU A 342 -13.09 14.41 8.95
N GLU A 343 -13.44 14.24 7.68
CA GLU A 343 -12.73 14.86 6.55
C GLU A 343 -12.77 16.38 6.61
N GLU A 344 -13.94 16.96 6.90
CA GLU A 344 -14.07 18.38 7.09
C GLU A 344 -13.26 18.89 8.30
N ALA A 345 -13.32 18.18 9.42
CA ALA A 345 -12.57 18.53 10.62
C ALA A 345 -11.04 18.45 10.37
N LEU A 346 -10.58 17.45 9.63
CA LEU A 346 -9.17 17.31 9.23
C LEU A 346 -8.70 18.47 8.34
N GLN A 347 -9.53 18.91 7.40
CA GLN A 347 -9.21 20.07 6.57
C GLN A 347 -9.00 21.31 7.43
N VAL A 348 -9.94 21.60 8.33
CA VAL A 348 -9.86 22.75 9.24
C VAL A 348 -8.66 22.66 10.18
N ALA A 349 -8.35 21.47 10.69
CA ALA A 349 -7.19 21.27 11.56
C ALA A 349 -5.84 21.45 10.82
N LYS A 350 -5.80 21.19 9.51
CA LYS A 350 -4.62 21.45 8.67
C LYS A 350 -4.39 22.93 8.39
N GLU A 351 -5.47 23.72 8.29
CA GLU A 351 -5.39 25.16 7.99
C GLU A 351 -4.74 25.95 9.13
N ASP A 352 -5.00 25.57 10.37
CA ASP A 352 -4.40 26.23 11.54
C ASP A 352 -4.04 25.23 12.65
N LYS A 353 -2.76 24.87 12.69
CA LYS A 353 -2.19 23.97 13.70
C LYS A 353 -1.89 24.64 15.05
N THR A 354 -2.07 25.95 15.15
CA THR A 354 -1.69 26.75 16.33
C THR A 354 -2.83 26.99 17.30
N ARG A 355 -4.07 26.62 16.95
CA ARG A 355 -5.25 26.80 17.80
C ARG A 355 -5.09 26.07 19.12
N ALA A 356 -5.12 26.85 20.19
CA ALA A 356 -4.94 26.32 21.52
C ALA A 356 -6.23 25.66 22.02
N VAL A 357 -6.11 24.54 22.73
CA VAL A 357 -7.21 23.94 23.47
C VAL A 357 -7.69 24.91 24.54
N PRO A 358 -9.01 25.15 24.71
CA PRO A 358 -9.53 26.01 25.77
C PRO A 358 -9.00 25.63 27.16
N LEU A 359 -8.68 26.64 28.00
CA LEU A 359 -8.04 26.40 29.31
C LEU A 359 -8.86 25.50 30.22
N HIS A 360 -10.19 25.67 30.24
CA HIS A 360 -11.10 24.88 31.07
C HIS A 360 -11.11 23.37 30.67
N LEU A 361 -10.73 23.03 29.42
CA LEU A 361 -10.65 21.64 28.97
C LEU A 361 -9.28 20.99 29.21
N ARG A 362 -8.30 21.78 29.67
CA ARG A 362 -6.96 21.25 29.94
C ARG A 362 -6.90 20.71 31.36
N ASN A 363 -6.28 19.52 31.53
CA ASN A 363 -6.02 18.98 32.88
C ASN A 363 -4.98 19.79 33.63
N ALA A 364 -5.17 19.97 34.94
CA ALA A 364 -4.27 20.68 35.84
C ALA A 364 -3.60 19.72 36.88
N PRO A 365 -2.75 18.76 36.47
CA PRO A 365 -2.15 17.78 37.40
C PRO A 365 -1.10 18.39 38.35
N THR A 366 -0.66 19.61 38.09
CA THR A 366 0.33 20.30 38.94
C THR A 366 -0.22 21.66 39.42
N LYS A 367 0.30 22.12 40.56
CA LYS A 367 -0.09 23.44 41.11
C LYS A 367 0.19 24.57 40.11
N LEU A 368 1.33 24.52 39.40
CA LEU A 368 1.68 25.50 38.37
C LEU A 368 0.61 25.56 37.25
N MET A 369 0.12 24.40 36.78
CA MET A 369 -0.91 24.35 35.75
C MET A 369 -2.24 24.93 36.26
N SER A 370 -2.63 24.67 37.52
CA SER A 370 -3.77 25.28 38.16
C SER A 370 -3.60 26.79 38.27
N ASP A 371 -2.42 27.27 38.68
CA ASP A 371 -2.12 28.72 38.79
C ASP A 371 -2.14 29.41 37.40
N LEU A 372 -1.96 28.66 36.33
CA LEU A 372 -2.10 29.12 34.93
C LEU A 372 -3.55 29.05 34.39
N GLY A 373 -4.53 28.73 35.24
CA GLY A 373 -5.94 28.69 34.88
C GLY A 373 -6.39 27.42 34.14
N TYR A 374 -5.58 26.33 34.17
CA TYR A 374 -6.02 25.06 33.59
C TYR A 374 -7.14 24.44 34.43
N SER A 375 -8.14 23.85 33.77
CA SER A 375 -9.39 23.35 34.38
C SER A 375 -10.29 24.41 35.01
N ASP A 376 -9.94 25.70 35.01
CA ASP A 376 -10.76 26.71 35.60
C ASP A 376 -12.06 26.88 34.81
N GLY A 377 -13.20 26.82 35.56
CA GLY A 377 -14.53 26.92 34.97
C GLY A 377 -15.02 25.65 34.24
N TYR A 378 -14.30 24.53 34.28
CA TYR A 378 -14.81 23.27 33.73
C TYR A 378 -16.04 22.80 34.50
N LYS A 379 -17.08 22.46 33.76
CA LYS A 379 -18.34 21.91 34.30
C LYS A 379 -18.43 20.43 33.95
N TYR A 380 -18.45 19.59 34.98
CA TYR A 380 -18.56 18.14 34.78
C TYR A 380 -20.00 17.76 34.42
N ALA A 381 -20.26 17.33 33.20
CA ALA A 381 -21.59 17.14 32.65
C ALA A 381 -22.47 16.18 33.49
N HIS A 382 -21.87 15.18 34.14
CA HIS A 382 -22.60 14.21 34.97
C HIS A 382 -23.22 14.84 36.25
N ASP A 383 -22.79 16.04 36.67
CA ASP A 383 -23.36 16.76 37.80
C ASP A 383 -24.63 17.53 37.42
N PHE A 384 -25.00 17.53 36.12
CA PHE A 384 -26.13 18.27 35.60
C PHE A 384 -27.26 17.36 35.13
N PRO A 385 -28.55 17.86 35.16
CA PRO A 385 -29.68 17.10 34.66
C PRO A 385 -29.50 16.62 33.24
N GLY A 386 -29.83 15.36 32.98
CA GLY A 386 -29.65 14.75 31.67
C GLY A 386 -28.20 14.54 31.23
N HIS A 387 -27.25 14.72 32.16
CA HIS A 387 -25.80 14.62 31.89
C HIS A 387 -25.34 15.55 30.78
N PHE A 388 -25.99 16.72 30.70
CA PHE A 388 -25.67 17.75 29.70
C PHE A 388 -25.47 19.12 30.37
N VAL A 389 -24.49 19.85 29.85
CA VAL A 389 -24.23 21.26 30.23
C VAL A 389 -23.85 22.05 28.97
N ASP A 390 -24.47 23.21 28.81
CA ASP A 390 -24.09 24.14 27.73
C ASP A 390 -22.76 24.80 28.09
N GLN A 391 -21.69 24.26 27.55
CA GLN A 391 -20.32 24.74 27.67
C GLN A 391 -19.64 24.67 26.29
N GLU A 392 -18.81 25.65 25.98
CA GLU A 392 -18.07 25.60 24.70
C GLU A 392 -16.90 24.63 24.78
N PHE A 393 -16.82 23.74 23.79
CA PHE A 393 -15.75 22.73 23.67
C PHE A 393 -14.79 23.02 22.51
N MET A 394 -15.20 23.90 21.58
CA MET A 394 -14.37 24.25 20.45
C MET A 394 -13.30 25.27 20.83
N PRO A 395 -12.14 25.23 20.19
CA PRO A 395 -11.14 26.29 20.34
C PRO A 395 -11.64 27.60 19.75
N ALA A 396 -11.04 28.72 20.22
CA ALA A 396 -11.36 30.05 19.75
C ALA A 396 -11.33 30.15 18.22
N GLY A 397 -12.39 30.73 17.65
CA GLY A 397 -12.58 30.91 16.21
C GLY A 397 -13.23 29.69 15.50
N LEU A 398 -13.59 28.66 16.25
CA LEU A 398 -14.40 27.53 15.75
C LEU A 398 -15.74 27.36 16.49
N GLU A 399 -16.05 28.29 17.37
CA GLU A 399 -17.32 28.25 18.12
C GLU A 399 -18.50 28.23 17.15
N GLY A 400 -19.43 27.33 17.37
CA GLY A 400 -20.63 27.23 16.54
C GLY A 400 -20.44 26.46 15.22
N ARG A 401 -19.23 25.98 14.91
CA ARG A 401 -19.02 25.18 13.73
C ARG A 401 -19.58 23.77 13.94
N VAL A 402 -20.31 23.27 12.93
CA VAL A 402 -20.89 21.94 12.90
C VAL A 402 -20.17 21.12 11.86
N PHE A 403 -19.60 19.99 12.26
CA PHE A 403 -18.98 19.01 11.36
C PHE A 403 -19.90 17.82 11.09
N TYR A 404 -20.60 17.33 12.13
CA TYR A 404 -21.46 16.17 11.99
C TYR A 404 -22.88 16.60 11.62
N HIS A 405 -23.32 16.17 10.44
CA HIS A 405 -24.65 16.40 9.91
C HIS A 405 -25.35 15.04 9.77
N PRO A 406 -26.26 14.67 10.70
CA PRO A 406 -26.98 13.40 10.65
C PRO A 406 -27.71 13.21 9.32
N ALA A 407 -27.52 12.06 8.68
CA ALA A 407 -28.20 11.70 7.45
C ALA A 407 -29.67 11.30 7.71
N PRO A 408 -30.58 11.47 6.74
CA PRO A 408 -31.99 11.14 6.92
C PRO A 408 -32.22 9.63 6.92
N ASN A 409 -32.10 8.99 8.07
CA ASN A 409 -32.41 7.58 8.30
C ASN A 409 -32.82 7.36 9.75
N LYS A 410 -33.51 6.23 10.01
CA LYS A 410 -34.12 5.94 11.31
C LYS A 410 -33.18 6.08 12.52
N HIS A 411 -31.93 5.65 12.40
CA HIS A 411 -30.97 5.71 13.52
C HIS A 411 -30.46 7.13 13.73
N GLU A 412 -30.09 7.82 12.67
CA GLU A 412 -29.55 9.17 12.76
C GLU A 412 -30.65 10.21 13.05
N ASP A 413 -31.90 9.95 12.69
CA ASP A 413 -33.04 10.80 13.12
C ASP A 413 -33.18 10.79 14.64
N ALA A 414 -32.97 9.67 15.32
CA ALA A 414 -32.97 9.59 16.77
C ALA A 414 -31.78 10.34 17.39
N LEU A 415 -30.59 10.23 16.80
CA LEU A 415 -29.41 10.99 17.21
C LEU A 415 -29.61 12.49 17.00
N LYS A 416 -30.19 12.88 15.86
CA LYS A 416 -30.52 14.27 15.56
C LYS A 416 -31.51 14.85 16.59
N ALA A 417 -32.57 14.12 16.97
CA ALA A 417 -33.50 14.55 17.98
C ALA A 417 -32.82 14.79 19.34
N TYR A 418 -31.91 13.91 19.75
CA TYR A 418 -31.11 14.09 20.96
C TYR A 418 -30.19 15.31 20.86
N LEU A 419 -29.47 15.47 19.74
CA LEU A 419 -28.59 16.61 19.50
C LEU A 419 -29.35 17.94 19.45
N MET A 420 -30.56 17.96 18.90
CA MET A 420 -31.42 19.15 18.93
C MET A 420 -31.86 19.53 20.34
N ALA A 421 -32.08 18.53 21.20
CA ALA A 421 -32.39 18.78 22.62
C ALA A 421 -31.20 19.36 23.40
N CYS A 422 -29.99 18.83 23.13
CA CYS A 422 -28.76 19.29 23.79
C CYS A 422 -28.22 20.58 23.18
N TRP A 423 -28.14 20.64 21.86
CA TRP A 423 -27.50 21.71 21.10
C TRP A 423 -28.45 22.40 20.10
N PRO A 424 -29.56 23.01 20.54
CA PRO A 424 -30.51 23.64 19.61
C PRO A 424 -29.88 24.73 18.76
N LYS A 425 -28.86 25.43 19.28
CA LYS A 425 -28.12 26.47 18.55
C LYS A 425 -27.37 25.93 17.29
N TYR A 426 -27.08 24.62 17.22
CA TYR A 426 -26.35 24.00 16.12
C TYR A 426 -27.25 23.18 15.19
N TYR A 427 -28.30 22.55 15.73
CA TYR A 427 -29.10 21.54 15.01
C TYR A 427 -30.56 21.95 14.74
N SER A 428 -30.98 23.17 15.13
CA SER A 428 -32.36 23.67 14.90
C SER A 428 -32.53 24.38 13.54
N LYS A 429 -31.54 24.37 12.69
CA LYS A 429 -31.59 25.03 11.36
C LYS A 429 -31.92 24.06 10.26
#